data_7c6fb2e15a279532330cbbef7573d61c
#
_entry.id   7c6fb2e15a279532330cbbef7573d61c
#
_cell.length_a   1.000
_cell.length_b   1.000
_cell.length_c   1.000
_cell.angle_alpha   90.00
_cell.angle_beta   90.00
_cell.angle_gamma   90.00
#
_symmetry.space_group_name_H-M   'P 1'
#
loop_
_entity.id
_entity.type
_entity.pdbx_description
1 polymer ?
#
loop_
_entity_poly.entity_id
_entity_poly.type
_entity_poly.pdbx_seq_one_letter_code
_entity_poly.pdbx_strand_id
1 'polypeptide(L)'
;MRYRGSTAAAATGFANRGWATAGQSVIIPPLGNRTSAFMNEDIVEHFEQRLGRLHARQRIGIEDDHEARVFGQGLNYFHPENWYYSPAIIRNALMLTGLYWRARKNTERVQIRHYDIVLPQLPSAFDGFTILQISDLHVDMNEGAMQRLIELLPGLAYDVCVLTGDYRGKTFGPFDATLEGLAQVCAQIAGPIFGVLGNHDTIRMVPGLEEMGIRMLLNEAETLARGDQRIHLAGIDDAHYYRVDNIEKAASQLPGDGFSVLLSHTPEIYRQAAHADFDLMLSGHTHGGQICLPGAIPITLDAKLPRRMGSGLWKYRDMVGYTSVGVGSCIVPVRINCPPEIALHHLRCGAANTGDRADETPQEPEKSPRHQ
;
A
#
# COMPACT_ATOMS: atom_id res chain seq x y z
N MET A 1 -23.28 -48.11 26.68
CA MET A 1 -22.08 -47.52 27.32
C MET A 1 -21.92 -46.10 26.79
N ARG A 2 -22.13 -45.13 27.66
CA ARG A 2 -22.09 -43.68 27.31
C ARG A 2 -20.67 -43.18 27.50
N TYR A 3 -20.11 -42.46 26.55
CA TYR A 3 -18.98 -41.58 26.79
C TYR A 3 -19.36 -40.14 26.43
N ARG A 4 -19.42 -39.30 27.44
CA ARG A 4 -19.42 -37.83 27.35
C ARG A 4 -17.96 -37.40 27.33
N GLY A 5 -17.58 -36.60 26.34
CA GLY A 5 -16.32 -35.87 26.30
C GLY A 5 -16.63 -34.39 26.10
N SER A 6 -16.54 -33.65 27.19
CA SER A 6 -16.57 -32.19 27.24
C SER A 6 -15.19 -31.68 26.84
N THR A 7 -15.11 -30.88 25.78
CA THR A 7 -13.96 -30.03 25.48
C THR A 7 -14.39 -28.57 25.61
N ALA A 8 -14.04 -27.99 26.76
CA ALA A 8 -14.10 -26.55 26.97
C ALA A 8 -13.00 -25.88 26.14
N ALA A 9 -13.40 -25.09 25.15
CA ALA A 9 -12.50 -24.18 24.50
C ALA A 9 -12.21 -23.02 25.45
N ALA A 10 -10.94 -22.88 25.84
CA ALA A 10 -10.45 -21.75 26.60
C ALA A 10 -10.40 -20.53 25.66
N ALA A 11 -11.34 -19.63 25.78
CA ALA A 11 -11.27 -18.29 25.23
C ALA A 11 -10.22 -17.51 26.02
N THR A 12 -9.01 -17.42 25.51
CA THR A 12 -8.00 -16.49 26.01
C THR A 12 -8.41 -15.09 25.59
N GLY A 13 -8.93 -14.32 26.55
CA GLY A 13 -9.25 -12.92 26.42
C GLY A 13 -7.98 -12.11 26.08
N PHE A 14 -7.94 -11.57 24.89
CA PHE A 14 -6.97 -10.53 24.55
C PHE A 14 -7.34 -9.25 25.30
N ALA A 15 -6.51 -8.89 26.26
CA ALA A 15 -6.62 -7.61 26.95
C ALA A 15 -6.44 -6.49 25.93
N ASN A 16 -7.46 -5.65 25.82
CA ASN A 16 -7.46 -4.39 25.06
C ASN A 16 -6.32 -3.50 25.57
N ARG A 17 -5.17 -3.51 24.91
CA ARG A 17 -4.03 -2.65 25.23
C ARG A 17 -4.37 -1.25 24.70
N GLY A 18 -4.75 -0.35 25.61
CA GLY A 18 -5.13 1.02 25.27
C GLY A 18 -4.02 1.75 24.50
N TRP A 19 -4.31 2.08 23.27
CA TRP A 19 -3.50 2.94 22.43
C TRP A 19 -4.01 4.38 22.60
N ALA A 20 -3.12 5.29 23.00
CA ALA A 20 -3.41 6.71 23.01
C ALA A 20 -2.97 7.31 21.66
N THR A 21 -3.91 7.54 20.76
CA THR A 21 -3.71 8.39 19.59
C THR A 21 -3.93 9.84 20.00
N ALA A 22 -2.92 10.66 19.87
CA ALA A 22 -3.03 12.11 20.11
C ALA A 22 -3.50 12.81 18.83
N GLY A 23 -4.75 12.59 18.44
CA GLY A 23 -5.38 13.24 17.30
C GLY A 23 -6.83 13.61 17.64
N GLN A 24 -7.19 14.88 17.51
CA GLN A 24 -8.58 15.32 17.62
C GLN A 24 -9.37 14.80 16.43
N SER A 25 -10.29 13.86 16.67
CA SER A 25 -11.23 13.39 15.67
C SER A 25 -12.19 14.54 15.32
N VAL A 26 -12.08 15.07 14.12
CA VAL A 26 -13.07 15.97 13.54
C VAL A 26 -14.25 15.11 13.11
N ILE A 27 -15.38 15.23 13.78
CA ILE A 27 -16.63 14.53 13.41
C ILE A 27 -17.19 15.25 12.17
N ILE A 28 -17.07 14.60 11.00
CA ILE A 28 -17.76 15.04 9.79
C ILE A 28 -19.18 14.45 9.83
N PRO A 29 -20.25 15.28 9.68
CA PRO A 29 -21.62 14.76 9.68
C PRO A 29 -21.88 13.87 8.45
N PRO A 30 -22.73 12.83 8.54
CA PRO A 30 -22.98 11.88 7.47
C PRO A 30 -23.49 12.57 6.21
N LEU A 31 -22.95 12.17 5.07
CA LEU A 31 -23.28 12.65 3.72
C LEU A 31 -24.72 12.26 3.31
N GLY A 32 -25.70 13.06 3.75
CA GLY A 32 -27.05 12.99 3.21
C GLY A 32 -27.16 13.82 1.93
N ASN A 33 -27.68 13.22 0.87
CA ASN A 33 -28.07 13.77 -0.44
C ASN A 33 -27.71 15.26 -0.69
N ARG A 34 -26.44 15.57 -0.96
CA ARG A 34 -25.99 16.89 -1.43
C ARG A 34 -25.63 16.79 -2.91
N THR A 35 -25.97 17.80 -3.70
CA THR A 35 -25.63 17.86 -5.12
C THR A 35 -24.12 17.95 -5.34
N SER A 36 -23.60 17.31 -6.38
CA SER A 36 -22.17 17.10 -6.62
C SER A 36 -21.28 18.37 -6.61
N ALA A 37 -21.83 19.53 -6.91
CA ALA A 37 -21.12 20.81 -6.88
C ALA A 37 -20.81 21.30 -5.44
N PHE A 38 -21.78 21.17 -4.52
CA PHE A 38 -21.58 21.53 -3.09
C PHE A 38 -20.59 20.57 -2.40
N MET A 39 -20.60 19.28 -2.78
CA MET A 39 -19.64 18.31 -2.25
C MET A 39 -18.19 18.63 -2.65
N ASN A 40 -17.94 19.21 -3.82
CA ASN A 40 -16.60 19.57 -4.26
C ASN A 40 -16.01 20.75 -3.47
N GLU A 41 -16.79 21.78 -3.16
CA GLU A 41 -16.32 22.92 -2.37
C GLU A 41 -16.01 22.54 -0.92
N ASP A 42 -16.87 21.76 -0.28
CA ASP A 42 -16.70 21.27 1.09
C ASP A 42 -15.43 20.37 1.20
N ILE A 43 -15.17 19.54 0.20
CA ILE A 43 -13.98 18.67 0.14
C ILE A 43 -12.70 19.48 -0.03
N VAL A 44 -12.71 20.46 -0.94
CA VAL A 44 -11.55 21.34 -1.16
C VAL A 44 -11.20 22.08 0.12
N GLU A 45 -12.21 22.69 0.79
CA GLU A 45 -11.99 23.42 2.04
C GLU A 45 -11.44 22.50 3.14
N HIS A 46 -11.99 21.29 3.29
CA HIS A 46 -11.53 20.31 4.25
C HIS A 46 -10.04 19.97 4.05
N PHE A 47 -9.63 19.68 2.81
CA PHE A 47 -8.24 19.37 2.52
C PHE A 47 -7.32 20.59 2.56
N GLU A 48 -7.79 21.78 2.21
CA GLU A 48 -7.01 23.01 2.42
C GLU A 48 -6.69 23.26 3.89
N GLN A 49 -7.64 23.00 4.79
CA GLN A 49 -7.42 23.11 6.23
C GLN A 49 -6.45 22.06 6.77
N ARG A 50 -6.57 20.80 6.33
CA ARG A 50 -5.77 19.69 6.81
C ARG A 50 -4.36 19.64 6.20
N LEU A 51 -4.26 19.68 4.88
CA LEU A 51 -3.02 19.46 4.13
C LEU A 51 -2.30 20.76 3.79
N GLY A 52 -2.98 21.91 3.94
CA GLY A 52 -2.56 23.19 3.44
C GLY A 52 -3.02 23.45 2.01
N ARG A 53 -3.31 24.72 1.75
CA ARG A 53 -3.92 25.19 0.49
C ARG A 53 -3.16 24.73 -0.77
N LEU A 54 -1.82 24.75 -0.72
CA LEU A 54 -1.01 24.42 -1.90
C LEU A 54 -1.14 22.94 -2.27
N HIS A 55 -0.97 22.04 -1.32
CA HIS A 55 -1.06 20.60 -1.56
C HIS A 55 -2.47 20.19 -2.01
N ALA A 56 -3.50 20.61 -1.27
CA ALA A 56 -4.87 20.25 -1.59
C ALA A 56 -5.27 20.67 -3.01
N ARG A 57 -4.97 21.93 -3.40
CA ARG A 57 -5.28 22.43 -4.76
C ARG A 57 -4.45 21.76 -5.83
N GLN A 58 -3.17 21.49 -5.57
CA GLN A 58 -2.32 20.78 -6.51
C GLN A 58 -2.85 19.37 -6.75
N ARG A 59 -3.16 18.62 -5.68
CA ARG A 59 -3.64 17.25 -5.77
C ARG A 59 -4.97 17.15 -6.53
N ILE A 60 -5.95 17.95 -6.15
CA ILE A 60 -7.29 17.97 -6.78
C ILE A 60 -7.19 18.46 -8.23
N GLY A 61 -6.43 19.53 -8.48
CA GLY A 61 -6.27 20.07 -9.84
C GLY A 61 -5.58 19.10 -10.80
N ILE A 62 -4.57 18.36 -10.34
CA ILE A 62 -3.91 17.33 -11.14
C ILE A 62 -4.85 16.16 -11.42
N GLU A 63 -5.67 15.73 -10.45
CA GLU A 63 -6.70 14.72 -10.69
C GLU A 63 -7.67 15.15 -11.77
N ASP A 64 -8.23 16.35 -11.66
CA ASP A 64 -9.20 16.90 -12.61
C ASP A 64 -8.59 17.04 -14.02
N ASP A 65 -7.35 17.50 -14.11
CA ASP A 65 -6.63 17.61 -15.38
C ASP A 65 -6.38 16.25 -16.04
N HIS A 66 -6.03 15.23 -15.24
CA HIS A 66 -5.79 13.88 -15.74
C HIS A 66 -7.10 13.22 -16.19
N GLU A 67 -8.18 13.37 -15.42
CA GLU A 67 -9.50 12.88 -15.78
C GLU A 67 -10.02 13.52 -17.06
N ALA A 68 -9.90 14.84 -17.19
CA ALA A 68 -10.28 15.57 -18.40
C ALA A 68 -9.51 15.12 -19.65
N ARG A 69 -8.21 14.80 -19.52
CA ARG A 69 -7.40 14.28 -20.63
C ARG A 69 -7.80 12.88 -21.06
N VAL A 70 -8.15 12.01 -20.14
CA VAL A 70 -8.60 10.65 -20.44
C VAL A 70 -9.94 10.65 -21.16
N PHE A 71 -10.89 11.48 -20.73
CA PHE A 71 -12.23 11.54 -21.31
C PHE A 71 -12.37 12.57 -22.44
N GLY A 72 -11.51 13.59 -22.50
CA GLY A 72 -11.69 14.74 -23.38
C GLY A 72 -10.90 14.73 -24.68
N GLN A 73 -9.65 14.37 -24.69
CA GLN A 73 -8.80 14.37 -25.90
C GLN A 73 -7.56 13.48 -25.76
N GLY A 74 -7.69 12.21 -25.93
CA GLY A 74 -6.78 11.28 -26.53
C GLY A 74 -5.34 11.20 -26.08
N LEU A 75 -4.82 10.49 -26.74
CA LEU A 75 -3.59 9.85 -27.27
C LEU A 75 -2.21 10.30 -26.72
N ASN A 76 -2.08 11.38 -25.95
CA ASN A 76 -0.77 11.90 -25.54
C ASN A 76 -0.29 11.47 -24.14
N TYR A 77 -1.11 10.69 -23.40
CA TYR A 77 -0.71 10.12 -22.13
C TYR A 77 -0.70 8.59 -22.23
N PHE A 78 0.42 8.07 -22.71
CA PHE A 78 0.62 6.63 -22.81
C PHE A 78 1.00 6.05 -21.46
N HIS A 79 -0.02 5.72 -20.66
CA HIS A 79 0.11 4.77 -19.57
C HIS A 79 -0.42 3.41 -20.06
N PRO A 80 0.37 2.33 -20.01
CA PRO A 80 -0.05 1.01 -20.47
C PRO A 80 -1.36 0.54 -19.82
N GLU A 81 -1.59 0.97 -18.58
CA GLU A 81 -2.79 0.66 -17.78
C GLU A 81 -4.07 1.28 -18.35
N ASN A 82 -3.95 2.46 -18.96
CA ASN A 82 -5.07 3.17 -19.60
C ASN A 82 -5.26 2.81 -21.08
N TRP A 83 -4.48 1.88 -21.59
CA TRP A 83 -4.63 1.45 -22.98
C TRP A 83 -5.84 0.54 -23.15
N TYR A 84 -6.90 1.04 -23.74
CA TYR A 84 -8.20 0.41 -23.91
C TYR A 84 -8.16 -1.05 -24.45
N TYR A 85 -7.16 -1.38 -25.27
CA TYR A 85 -7.02 -2.72 -25.86
C TYR A 85 -6.10 -3.65 -25.08
N SER A 86 -5.31 -3.18 -24.10
CA SER A 86 -4.35 -4.02 -23.38
C SER A 86 -5.01 -5.20 -22.64
N PRO A 87 -6.15 -5.02 -21.93
CA PRO A 87 -6.82 -6.12 -21.25
C PRO A 87 -7.29 -7.22 -22.21
N ALA A 88 -7.82 -6.81 -23.38
CA ALA A 88 -8.30 -7.76 -24.39
C ALA A 88 -7.15 -8.53 -25.03
N ILE A 89 -6.03 -7.87 -25.34
CA ILE A 89 -4.84 -8.51 -25.92
C ILE A 89 -4.26 -9.53 -24.95
N ILE A 90 -4.04 -9.16 -23.68
CA ILE A 90 -3.49 -10.06 -22.66
C ILE A 90 -4.44 -11.26 -22.45
N ARG A 91 -5.74 -11.00 -22.29
CA ARG A 91 -6.76 -12.06 -22.14
C ARG A 91 -6.75 -13.03 -23.30
N ASN A 92 -6.78 -12.51 -24.53
CA ASN A 92 -6.85 -13.37 -25.73
C ASN A 92 -5.55 -14.18 -25.91
N ALA A 93 -4.37 -13.59 -25.63
CA ALA A 93 -3.11 -14.32 -25.65
C ALA A 93 -3.09 -15.45 -24.62
N LEU A 94 -3.58 -15.21 -23.41
CA LEU A 94 -3.69 -16.24 -22.37
C LEU A 94 -4.74 -17.31 -22.72
N MET A 95 -5.84 -16.93 -23.39
CA MET A 95 -6.83 -17.91 -23.88
C MET A 95 -6.25 -18.81 -24.98
N LEU A 96 -5.52 -18.24 -25.94
CA LEU A 96 -4.86 -19.00 -27.01
C LEU A 96 -3.84 -20.02 -26.48
N THR A 97 -3.17 -19.70 -25.40
CA THR A 97 -2.21 -20.60 -24.74
C THR A 97 -2.86 -21.57 -23.75
N GLY A 98 -4.17 -21.49 -23.51
CA GLY A 98 -4.89 -22.29 -22.52
C GLY A 98 -4.59 -21.91 -21.06
N LEU A 99 -3.80 -20.86 -20.81
CA LEU A 99 -3.37 -20.47 -19.46
C LEU A 99 -4.38 -19.59 -18.72
N TYR A 100 -5.35 -18.99 -19.41
CA TYR A 100 -6.26 -17.98 -18.85
C TYR A 100 -7.00 -18.46 -17.59
N TRP A 101 -7.64 -19.62 -17.65
CA TRP A 101 -8.44 -20.12 -16.53
C TRP A 101 -7.61 -20.46 -15.30
N ARG A 102 -6.41 -21.00 -15.52
CA ARG A 102 -5.45 -21.25 -14.44
C ARG A 102 -4.95 -19.94 -13.83
N ALA A 103 -4.60 -18.98 -14.68
CA ALA A 103 -4.12 -17.67 -14.26
C ALA A 103 -5.18 -16.89 -13.47
N ARG A 104 -6.46 -16.99 -13.89
CA ARG A 104 -7.59 -16.43 -13.16
C ARG A 104 -7.78 -17.08 -11.79
N LYS A 105 -7.77 -18.41 -11.71
CA LYS A 105 -7.88 -19.12 -10.42
C LYS A 105 -6.72 -18.82 -9.46
N ASN A 106 -5.55 -18.47 -9.99
CA ASN A 106 -4.41 -18.12 -9.16
C ASN A 106 -4.61 -16.80 -8.40
N THR A 107 -5.47 -15.89 -8.86
CA THR A 107 -5.77 -14.63 -8.17
C THR A 107 -6.48 -14.83 -6.83
N GLU A 108 -7.12 -15.96 -6.62
CA GLU A 108 -7.80 -16.31 -5.36
C GLU A 108 -6.88 -17.02 -4.36
N ARG A 109 -5.62 -17.31 -4.75
CA ARG A 109 -4.65 -18.01 -3.91
C ARG A 109 -3.83 -17.05 -3.06
N VAL A 110 -4.50 -16.20 -2.32
CA VAL A 110 -3.85 -15.24 -1.42
C VAL A 110 -2.98 -15.97 -0.41
N GLN A 111 -1.70 -15.62 -0.36
CA GLN A 111 -0.70 -16.19 0.53
C GLN A 111 -0.45 -15.26 1.71
N ILE A 112 -0.29 -15.85 2.89
CA ILE A 112 0.20 -15.13 4.07
C ILE A 112 1.72 -15.28 4.06
N ARG A 113 2.44 -14.15 4.06
CA ARG A 113 3.89 -14.10 4.12
C ARG A 113 4.33 -13.56 5.47
N HIS A 114 5.34 -14.18 6.05
CA HIS A 114 5.93 -13.76 7.31
C HIS A 114 7.38 -13.35 7.09
N TYR A 115 7.75 -12.19 7.59
CA TYR A 115 9.11 -11.65 7.49
C TYR A 115 9.58 -11.20 8.86
N ASP A 116 10.67 -11.79 9.37
CA ASP A 116 11.41 -11.23 10.48
C ASP A 116 12.37 -10.16 9.96
N ILE A 117 12.13 -8.91 10.34
CA ILE A 117 12.93 -7.75 9.92
C ILE A 117 13.78 -7.30 11.10
N VAL A 118 15.08 -7.56 11.01
CA VAL A 118 16.04 -7.16 12.04
C VAL A 118 16.47 -5.72 11.81
N LEU A 119 16.21 -4.88 12.80
CA LEU A 119 16.38 -3.42 12.74
C LEU A 119 17.19 -2.97 13.96
N PRO A 120 18.46 -2.56 13.77
CA PRO A 120 19.35 -2.20 14.88
C PRO A 120 18.86 -1.03 15.74
N GLN A 121 18.10 -0.11 15.14
CA GLN A 121 17.61 1.11 15.78
C GLN A 121 16.20 0.95 16.37
N LEU A 122 15.57 -0.24 16.23
CA LEU A 122 14.25 -0.50 16.77
C LEU A 122 14.27 -0.42 18.31
N PRO A 123 13.39 0.42 18.91
CA PRO A 123 13.28 0.47 20.36
C PRO A 123 12.86 -0.88 20.95
N SER A 124 13.46 -1.27 22.07
CA SER A 124 13.30 -2.62 22.67
C SER A 124 11.85 -2.97 23.03
N ALA A 125 11.02 -1.98 23.36
CA ALA A 125 9.60 -2.20 23.61
C ALA A 125 8.84 -2.66 22.36
N PHE A 126 9.41 -2.45 21.16
CA PHE A 126 8.83 -2.87 19.88
C PHE A 126 9.44 -4.18 19.35
N ASP A 127 10.31 -4.85 20.10
CA ASP A 127 10.75 -6.19 19.70
C ASP A 127 9.54 -7.14 19.61
N GLY A 128 9.38 -7.80 18.47
CA GLY A 128 8.23 -8.63 18.15
C GLY A 128 6.98 -7.86 17.72
N PHE A 129 7.04 -6.52 17.57
CA PHE A 129 5.94 -5.75 17.00
C PHE A 129 5.65 -6.20 15.58
N THR A 130 4.39 -6.48 15.27
CA THR A 130 4.00 -7.05 14.00
C THR A 130 3.12 -6.09 13.22
N ILE A 131 3.55 -5.74 12.02
CA ILE A 131 2.80 -4.93 11.07
C ILE A 131 2.16 -5.87 10.04
N LEU A 132 0.84 -5.86 9.93
CA LEU A 132 0.12 -6.45 8.79
C LEU A 132 0.12 -5.45 7.64
N GLN A 133 0.72 -5.79 6.51
CA GLN A 133 0.63 -5.00 5.28
C GLN A 133 -0.33 -5.64 4.29
N ILE A 134 -1.28 -4.84 3.80
CA ILE A 134 -2.18 -5.17 2.70
C ILE A 134 -2.01 -4.09 1.64
N SER A 135 -1.82 -4.47 0.39
CA SER A 135 -1.57 -3.55 -0.72
C SER A 135 -2.35 -3.93 -1.96
N ASP A 136 -2.60 -2.96 -2.82
CA ASP A 136 -3.12 -3.17 -4.17
C ASP A 136 -4.39 -4.05 -4.15
N LEU A 137 -5.35 -3.64 -3.35
CA LEU A 137 -6.59 -4.39 -3.14
C LEU A 137 -7.42 -4.51 -4.41
N HIS A 138 -7.56 -3.41 -5.18
CA HIS A 138 -8.38 -3.36 -6.39
C HIS A 138 -9.70 -4.11 -6.17
N VAL A 139 -10.43 -3.73 -5.13
CA VAL A 139 -11.60 -4.49 -4.61
C VAL A 139 -12.69 -4.72 -5.66
N ASP A 140 -12.77 -3.85 -6.66
CA ASP A 140 -13.72 -3.88 -7.77
C ASP A 140 -13.29 -4.79 -8.93
N MET A 141 -12.07 -5.38 -8.88
CA MET A 141 -11.52 -6.19 -9.96
C MET A 141 -11.71 -7.70 -9.78
N ASN A 142 -11.71 -8.19 -8.54
CA ASN A 142 -11.77 -9.62 -8.25
C ASN A 142 -12.43 -9.93 -6.91
N GLU A 143 -13.71 -10.23 -6.93
CA GLU A 143 -14.51 -10.59 -5.76
C GLU A 143 -13.97 -11.86 -5.05
N GLY A 144 -13.50 -12.86 -5.80
CA GLY A 144 -12.97 -14.09 -5.19
C GLY A 144 -11.69 -13.86 -4.39
N ALA A 145 -10.81 -12.97 -4.83
CA ALA A 145 -9.63 -12.58 -4.06
C ALA A 145 -10.02 -11.82 -2.77
N MET A 146 -11.01 -10.93 -2.85
CA MET A 146 -11.52 -10.19 -1.70
C MET A 146 -12.20 -11.11 -0.69
N GLN A 147 -13.04 -12.01 -1.15
CA GLN A 147 -13.65 -13.03 -0.29
C GLN A 147 -12.59 -13.87 0.43
N ARG A 148 -11.54 -14.28 -0.31
CA ARG A 148 -10.44 -15.04 0.30
C ARG A 148 -9.66 -14.22 1.33
N LEU A 149 -9.44 -12.93 1.09
CA LEU A 149 -8.81 -12.02 2.05
C LEU A 149 -9.66 -11.93 3.33
N ILE A 150 -10.97 -11.68 3.20
CA ILE A 150 -11.92 -11.59 4.31
C ILE A 150 -11.89 -12.85 5.18
N GLU A 151 -11.77 -14.05 4.57
CA GLU A 151 -11.67 -15.32 5.30
C GLU A 151 -10.34 -15.45 6.08
N LEU A 152 -9.26 -14.89 5.57
CA LEU A 152 -7.92 -15.03 6.17
C LEU A 152 -7.68 -14.07 7.35
N LEU A 153 -8.20 -12.84 7.26
CA LEU A 153 -7.90 -11.77 8.22
C LEU A 153 -8.19 -12.11 9.68
N PRO A 154 -9.34 -12.73 10.05
CA PRO A 154 -9.67 -13.00 11.46
C PRO A 154 -8.70 -13.96 12.17
N GLY A 155 -7.93 -14.74 11.41
CA GLY A 155 -6.95 -15.69 11.95
C GLY A 155 -5.57 -15.12 12.20
N LEU A 156 -5.33 -13.82 11.90
CA LEU A 156 -4.02 -13.21 11.97
C LEU A 156 -3.79 -12.46 13.27
N ALA A 157 -2.56 -12.56 13.79
CA ALA A 157 -2.11 -11.81 14.96
C ALA A 157 -1.10 -10.73 14.53
N TYR A 158 -1.44 -9.47 14.78
CA TYR A 158 -0.62 -8.29 14.49
C TYR A 158 -0.96 -7.15 15.45
N ASP A 159 -0.11 -6.14 15.52
CA ASP A 159 -0.29 -4.96 16.36
C ASP A 159 -0.95 -3.80 15.60
N VAL A 160 -0.67 -3.66 14.31
CA VAL A 160 -1.19 -2.61 13.44
C VAL A 160 -1.36 -3.12 12.01
N CYS A 161 -2.36 -2.60 11.29
CA CYS A 161 -2.52 -2.83 9.85
C CYS A 161 -2.12 -1.58 9.08
N VAL A 162 -1.39 -1.77 7.97
CA VAL A 162 -1.05 -0.71 7.02
C VAL A 162 -1.56 -1.07 5.63
N LEU A 163 -2.22 -0.10 5.00
CA LEU A 163 -2.76 -0.22 3.65
C LEU A 163 -1.91 0.66 2.73
N THR A 164 -1.18 0.05 1.79
CA THR A 164 -0.23 0.78 0.94
C THR A 164 -0.79 1.17 -0.42
N GLY A 165 -2.08 1.54 -0.47
CA GLY A 165 -2.74 2.16 -1.63
C GLY A 165 -3.32 1.18 -2.64
N ASP A 166 -3.87 1.74 -3.72
CA ASP A 166 -4.58 1.08 -4.80
C ASP A 166 -5.78 0.27 -4.30
N TYR A 167 -6.73 0.99 -3.71
CA TYR A 167 -7.99 0.41 -3.24
C TYR A 167 -8.92 0.03 -4.37
N ARG A 168 -8.95 0.82 -5.47
CA ARG A 168 -9.77 0.56 -6.67
C ARG A 168 -8.93 0.17 -7.88
N GLY A 169 -9.56 -0.52 -8.85
CA GLY A 169 -8.90 -0.94 -10.08
C GLY A 169 -8.96 0.09 -11.20
N LYS A 170 -9.94 1.01 -11.16
CA LYS A 170 -10.09 2.08 -12.16
C LYS A 170 -9.60 3.39 -11.60
N THR A 171 -8.71 4.06 -12.30
CA THR A 171 -8.15 5.35 -11.88
C THR A 171 -9.22 6.47 -11.85
N PHE A 172 -10.24 6.38 -12.70
CA PHE A 172 -11.29 7.41 -12.85
C PHE A 172 -12.69 6.82 -12.75
N GLY A 173 -13.66 7.69 -12.49
CA GLY A 173 -15.06 7.36 -12.40
C GLY A 173 -15.53 7.09 -10.96
N PRO A 174 -16.79 6.60 -10.78
CA PRO A 174 -17.38 6.39 -9.46
C PRO A 174 -16.60 5.37 -8.64
N PHE A 175 -16.55 5.58 -7.32
CA PHE A 175 -15.81 4.76 -6.38
C PHE A 175 -16.67 4.22 -5.21
N ASP A 176 -17.98 4.41 -5.25
CA ASP A 176 -18.89 3.96 -4.19
C ASP A 176 -18.79 2.44 -3.96
N ALA A 177 -18.80 1.67 -5.03
CA ALA A 177 -18.64 0.20 -4.94
C ALA A 177 -17.28 -0.21 -4.36
N THR A 178 -16.24 0.59 -4.58
CA THR A 178 -14.93 0.38 -3.94
C THR A 178 -15.00 0.59 -2.44
N LEU A 179 -15.65 1.67 -1.98
CA LEU A 179 -15.83 1.93 -0.56
C LEU A 179 -16.68 0.84 0.11
N GLU A 180 -17.77 0.39 -0.53
CA GLU A 180 -18.60 -0.72 -0.04
C GLU A 180 -17.81 -2.03 0.10
N GLY A 181 -17.00 -2.39 -0.90
CA GLY A 181 -16.17 -3.58 -0.86
C GLY A 181 -15.06 -3.47 0.19
N LEU A 182 -14.45 -2.30 0.31
CA LEU A 182 -13.41 -2.05 1.31
C LEU A 182 -13.95 -2.07 2.74
N ALA A 183 -15.16 -1.58 2.97
CA ALA A 183 -15.82 -1.65 4.27
C ALA A 183 -15.95 -3.10 4.77
N GLN A 184 -16.21 -4.06 3.87
CA GLN A 184 -16.27 -5.48 4.24
C GLN A 184 -14.90 -6.04 4.65
N VAL A 185 -13.83 -5.59 4.01
CA VAL A 185 -12.45 -5.96 4.36
C VAL A 185 -12.07 -5.34 5.70
N CYS A 186 -12.29 -4.03 5.87
CA CYS A 186 -11.98 -3.30 7.10
C CYS A 186 -12.71 -3.85 8.33
N ALA A 187 -13.93 -4.34 8.16
CA ALA A 187 -14.70 -4.97 9.23
C ALA A 187 -14.02 -6.25 9.80
N GLN A 188 -13.06 -6.85 9.09
CA GLN A 188 -12.30 -8.01 9.53
C GLN A 188 -10.93 -7.65 10.11
N ILE A 189 -10.53 -6.39 10.03
CA ILE A 189 -9.22 -5.93 10.54
C ILE A 189 -9.38 -5.53 12.01
N ALA A 190 -8.55 -6.09 12.86
CA ALA A 190 -8.51 -5.75 14.28
C ALA A 190 -7.40 -4.71 14.55
N GLY A 191 -7.69 -3.72 15.39
CA GLY A 191 -6.72 -2.71 15.82
C GLY A 191 -6.61 -1.50 14.87
N PRO A 192 -5.56 -0.68 15.06
CA PRO A 192 -5.37 0.54 14.27
C PRO A 192 -5.06 0.23 12.81
N ILE A 193 -5.65 1.02 11.90
CA ILE A 193 -5.41 0.93 10.46
C ILE A 193 -4.85 2.27 9.97
N PHE A 194 -3.71 2.23 9.31
CA PHE A 194 -3.12 3.38 8.62
C PHE A 194 -3.11 3.14 7.11
N GLY A 195 -3.28 4.19 6.31
CA GLY A 195 -3.31 4.04 4.87
C GLY A 195 -2.65 5.19 4.14
N VAL A 196 -2.19 4.92 2.93
CA VAL A 196 -1.78 5.92 1.93
C VAL A 196 -2.57 5.71 0.65
N LEU A 197 -2.62 6.71 -0.22
CA LEU A 197 -3.25 6.57 -1.54
C LEU A 197 -2.26 6.01 -2.56
N GLY A 198 -2.80 5.22 -3.50
CA GLY A 198 -2.08 4.78 -4.69
C GLY A 198 -2.43 5.59 -5.94
N ASN A 199 -1.86 5.19 -7.06
CA ASN A 199 -2.03 5.88 -8.34
C ASN A 199 -3.42 5.69 -8.96
N HIS A 200 -4.16 4.67 -8.53
CA HIS A 200 -5.55 4.49 -8.92
C HIS A 200 -6.53 5.25 -8.01
N ASP A 201 -6.10 5.74 -6.85
CA ASP A 201 -6.99 6.31 -5.85
C ASP A 201 -7.19 7.81 -6.03
N THR A 202 -8.40 8.27 -5.81
CA THR A 202 -8.72 9.70 -5.74
C THR A 202 -8.70 10.19 -4.30
N ILE A 203 -8.22 11.43 -4.09
CA ILE A 203 -8.27 12.06 -2.76
C ILE A 203 -9.72 12.17 -2.23
N ARG A 204 -10.70 12.18 -3.14
CA ARG A 204 -12.12 12.23 -2.80
C ARG A 204 -12.64 10.99 -2.05
N MET A 205 -11.89 9.88 -2.09
CA MET A 205 -12.21 8.68 -1.30
C MET A 205 -11.85 8.83 0.19
N VAL A 206 -10.93 9.73 0.52
CA VAL A 206 -10.35 9.85 1.87
C VAL A 206 -11.39 9.99 2.97
N PRO A 207 -12.43 10.84 2.86
CA PRO A 207 -13.45 10.92 3.90
C PRO A 207 -14.13 9.57 4.16
N GLY A 208 -14.52 8.84 3.11
CA GLY A 208 -15.11 7.50 3.26
C GLY A 208 -14.15 6.46 3.83
N LEU A 209 -12.86 6.53 3.50
CA LEU A 209 -11.83 5.67 4.08
C LEU A 209 -11.65 5.94 5.59
N GLU A 210 -11.67 7.21 5.99
CA GLU A 210 -11.54 7.59 7.40
C GLU A 210 -12.81 7.28 8.21
N GLU A 211 -14.00 7.33 7.61
CA GLU A 211 -15.24 6.85 8.24
C GLU A 211 -15.19 5.34 8.56
N MET A 212 -14.41 4.56 7.83
CA MET A 212 -14.16 3.14 8.12
C MET A 212 -13.10 2.91 9.21
N GLY A 213 -12.54 3.98 9.78
CA GLY A 213 -11.49 3.90 10.80
C GLY A 213 -10.07 3.81 10.27
N ILE A 214 -9.84 4.06 8.99
CA ILE A 214 -8.49 4.11 8.42
C ILE A 214 -7.92 5.51 8.65
N ARG A 215 -6.81 5.64 9.37
CA ARG A 215 -6.07 6.90 9.45
C ARG A 215 -5.25 7.08 8.17
N MET A 216 -5.74 7.94 7.27
CA MET A 216 -5.04 8.26 6.04
C MET A 216 -3.88 9.22 6.28
N LEU A 217 -2.71 8.90 5.73
CA LEU A 217 -1.48 9.70 5.82
C LEU A 217 -1.14 10.28 4.43
N LEU A 218 -1.36 11.59 4.28
CA LEU A 218 -1.19 12.32 3.02
C LEU A 218 -0.05 13.35 3.16
N ASN A 219 1.19 12.90 3.10
CA ASN A 219 2.37 13.64 3.51
C ASN A 219 2.30 14.04 5.00
N GLU A 220 1.87 13.10 5.82
CA GLU A 220 1.63 13.23 7.26
C GLU A 220 2.32 12.11 8.02
N ALA A 221 2.48 12.29 9.33
CA ALA A 221 3.06 11.28 10.20
C ALA A 221 2.24 11.08 11.48
N GLU A 222 2.35 9.88 12.04
CA GLU A 222 1.76 9.48 13.32
C GLU A 222 2.79 8.80 14.20
N THR A 223 2.60 8.88 15.51
CA THR A 223 3.48 8.26 16.49
C THR A 223 2.76 7.13 17.21
N LEU A 224 3.36 5.95 17.17
CA LEU A 224 2.92 4.79 17.93
C LEU A 224 3.74 4.68 19.22
N ALA A 225 3.07 4.60 20.36
CA ALA A 225 3.72 4.54 21.67
C ALA A 225 3.51 3.16 22.31
N ARG A 226 4.57 2.62 22.90
CA ARG A 226 4.52 1.39 23.72
C ARG A 226 5.34 1.65 25.01
N GLY A 227 4.63 1.92 26.08
CA GLY A 227 5.25 2.45 27.31
C GLY A 227 5.80 3.85 27.09
N ASP A 228 7.08 4.02 27.39
CA ASP A 228 7.84 5.27 27.21
C ASP A 228 8.55 5.36 25.83
N GLN A 229 8.55 4.25 25.08
CA GLN A 229 9.20 4.19 23.79
C GLN A 229 8.22 4.44 22.61
N ARG A 230 8.75 4.91 21.51
CA ARG A 230 7.95 5.31 20.33
C ARG A 230 8.59 4.84 19.04
N ILE A 231 7.75 4.57 18.05
CA ILE A 231 8.11 4.48 16.64
C ILE A 231 7.24 5.44 15.85
N HIS A 232 7.72 5.88 14.72
CA HIS A 232 7.03 6.86 13.89
C HIS A 232 6.61 6.23 12.58
N LEU A 233 5.39 6.49 12.16
CA LEU A 233 4.82 6.03 10.91
C LEU A 233 4.51 7.24 10.05
N ALA A 234 5.26 7.46 8.98
CA ALA A 234 5.01 8.49 8.00
C ALA A 234 4.35 7.90 6.76
N GLY A 235 3.45 8.62 6.13
CA GLY A 235 2.86 8.25 4.86
C GLY A 235 2.91 9.40 3.88
N ILE A 236 3.17 9.11 2.62
CA ILE A 236 3.17 10.10 1.54
C ILE A 236 2.04 9.85 0.56
N ASP A 237 1.59 10.92 -0.08
CA ASP A 237 0.67 10.87 -1.21
C ASP A 237 1.36 10.28 -2.46
N ASP A 238 0.62 10.02 -3.54
CA ASP A 238 1.14 9.29 -4.70
C ASP A 238 2.35 9.98 -5.36
N ALA A 239 3.46 9.23 -5.42
CA ALA A 239 4.71 9.63 -6.03
C ALA A 239 4.88 9.14 -7.48
N HIS A 240 3.99 8.27 -7.97
CA HIS A 240 4.10 7.66 -9.29
C HIS A 240 3.35 8.45 -10.37
N TYR A 241 2.04 8.57 -10.23
CA TYR A 241 1.13 9.10 -11.24
C TYR A 241 0.84 10.58 -11.03
N TYR A 242 0.33 10.95 -9.84
CA TYR A 242 0.00 12.33 -9.50
C TYR A 242 1.23 13.15 -9.10
N ARG A 243 2.27 12.50 -8.55
CA ARG A 243 3.56 13.11 -8.16
C ARG A 243 3.39 14.29 -7.23
N VAL A 244 2.59 14.07 -6.19
CA VAL A 244 2.28 15.05 -5.14
C VAL A 244 2.82 14.61 -3.78
N ASP A 245 3.71 13.63 -3.80
CA ASP A 245 4.50 13.22 -2.66
C ASP A 245 5.33 14.38 -2.11
N ASN A 246 5.38 14.47 -0.81
CA ASN A 246 6.22 15.44 -0.11
C ASN A 246 6.85 14.77 1.13
N ILE A 247 7.95 14.08 0.88
CA ILE A 247 8.67 13.36 1.93
C ILE A 247 9.24 14.30 2.99
N GLU A 248 9.66 15.53 2.61
CA GLU A 248 10.15 16.55 3.54
C GLU A 248 9.06 16.93 4.54
N LYS A 249 7.83 17.18 4.05
CA LYS A 249 6.68 17.51 4.91
C LYS A 249 6.35 16.34 5.85
N ALA A 250 6.35 15.09 5.37
CA ALA A 250 6.11 13.92 6.19
C ALA A 250 7.22 13.75 7.25
N ALA A 251 8.49 13.86 6.85
CA ALA A 251 9.64 13.72 7.74
C ALA A 251 9.74 14.87 8.77
N SER A 252 9.37 16.10 8.40
CA SER A 252 9.42 17.24 9.32
C SER A 252 8.47 17.14 10.53
N GLN A 253 7.50 16.22 10.46
CA GLN A 253 6.59 15.94 11.57
C GLN A 253 7.15 14.89 12.53
N LEU A 254 8.27 14.25 12.17
CA LEU A 254 8.93 13.27 13.02
C LEU A 254 9.85 13.97 14.00
N PRO A 255 9.95 13.48 15.26
CA PRO A 255 11.04 13.87 16.15
C PRO A 255 12.38 13.52 15.49
N GLY A 256 13.39 14.36 15.68
CA GLY A 256 14.69 14.21 15.01
C GLY A 256 15.51 12.96 15.38
N ASP A 257 15.06 12.20 16.38
CA ASP A 257 15.63 10.95 16.86
C ASP A 257 14.49 9.94 17.07
N GLY A 258 14.54 8.78 16.43
CA GLY A 258 13.57 7.73 16.62
C GLY A 258 13.41 6.85 15.39
N PHE A 259 13.02 5.61 15.63
CA PHE A 259 12.74 4.64 14.59
C PHE A 259 11.55 5.06 13.73
N SER A 260 11.72 5.07 12.42
CA SER A 260 10.72 5.56 11.48
C SER A 260 10.41 4.57 10.34
N VAL A 261 9.12 4.44 10.04
CA VAL A 261 8.59 3.63 8.95
C VAL A 261 7.92 4.56 7.94
N LEU A 262 8.30 4.45 6.67
CA LEU A 262 7.66 5.16 5.58
C LEU A 262 6.66 4.24 4.87
N LEU A 263 5.42 4.69 4.75
CA LEU A 263 4.42 4.13 3.87
C LEU A 263 4.41 4.93 2.56
N SER A 264 4.61 4.24 1.46
CA SER A 264 4.49 4.80 0.11
C SER A 264 3.85 3.77 -0.79
N HIS A 265 2.92 4.18 -1.65
CA HIS A 265 2.36 3.24 -2.59
C HIS A 265 3.43 2.67 -3.52
N THR A 266 4.22 3.53 -4.16
CA THR A 266 5.31 3.11 -5.05
C THR A 266 6.66 3.01 -4.34
N PRO A 267 7.51 2.01 -4.66
CA PRO A 267 8.88 1.94 -4.15
C PRO A 267 9.87 2.89 -4.87
N GLU A 268 9.44 3.64 -5.89
CA GLU A 268 10.34 4.45 -6.73
C GLU A 268 11.12 5.51 -5.97
N ILE A 269 10.58 6.00 -4.84
CA ILE A 269 11.21 7.03 -4.00
C ILE A 269 12.20 6.47 -2.96
N TYR A 270 12.63 5.22 -3.11
CA TYR A 270 13.53 4.55 -2.16
C TYR A 270 14.82 5.33 -1.85
N ARG A 271 15.35 6.10 -2.83
CA ARG A 271 16.55 6.92 -2.62
C ARG A 271 16.25 8.10 -1.71
N GLN A 272 15.16 8.82 -2.00
CA GLN A 272 14.72 9.95 -1.19
C GLN A 272 14.41 9.50 0.24
N ALA A 273 13.72 8.36 0.40
CA ALA A 273 13.40 7.78 1.70
C ALA A 273 14.67 7.45 2.51
N ALA A 274 15.65 6.80 1.89
CA ALA A 274 16.91 6.46 2.54
C ALA A 274 17.78 7.68 2.87
N HIS A 275 17.67 8.78 2.09
CA HIS A 275 18.38 10.03 2.36
C HIS A 275 17.64 10.91 3.38
N ALA A 276 16.37 10.64 3.63
CA ALA A 276 15.58 11.23 4.69
C ALA A 276 15.64 10.40 6.00
N ASP A 277 16.59 9.47 6.06
CA ASP A 277 16.92 8.62 7.22
C ASP A 277 15.77 7.76 7.75
N PHE A 278 14.85 7.32 6.87
CA PHE A 278 13.88 6.29 7.22
C PHE A 278 14.54 4.92 7.41
N ASP A 279 14.14 4.19 8.46
CA ASP A 279 14.68 2.87 8.79
C ASP A 279 14.02 1.75 8.01
N LEU A 280 12.70 1.86 7.78
CA LEU A 280 11.89 0.88 7.06
C LEU A 280 10.98 1.58 6.04
N MET A 281 10.86 1.03 4.84
CA MET A 281 9.92 1.47 3.82
C MET A 281 9.00 0.32 3.41
N LEU A 282 7.68 0.52 3.47
CA LEU A 282 6.69 -0.44 3.03
C LEU A 282 5.95 0.11 1.81
N SER A 283 5.91 -0.68 0.73
CA SER A 283 5.33 -0.25 -0.55
C SER A 283 4.61 -1.39 -1.29
N GLY A 284 3.89 -1.05 -2.36
CA GLY A 284 3.17 -1.95 -3.26
C GLY A 284 3.41 -1.60 -4.72
N HIS A 285 2.32 -1.32 -5.47
CA HIS A 285 2.28 -0.80 -6.83
C HIS A 285 2.72 -1.78 -7.94
N THR A 286 3.84 -2.44 -7.79
CA THR A 286 4.48 -3.23 -8.85
C THR A 286 3.76 -4.52 -9.20
N HIS A 287 2.87 -4.99 -8.34
CA HIS A 287 2.25 -6.32 -8.39
C HIS A 287 3.28 -7.47 -8.55
N GLY A 288 4.57 -7.22 -8.31
CA GLY A 288 5.65 -8.14 -8.63
C GLY A 288 5.69 -8.53 -10.12
N GLY A 289 5.10 -7.67 -10.99
CA GLY A 289 4.90 -7.91 -12.42
C GLY A 289 3.69 -8.78 -12.77
N GLN A 290 2.92 -9.27 -11.79
CA GLN A 290 1.64 -10.01 -11.94
C GLN A 290 1.70 -11.25 -12.85
N ILE A 291 2.32 -11.13 -14.03
CA ILE A 291 2.57 -12.21 -15.01
C ILE A 291 4.07 -12.41 -15.12
N CYS A 292 4.55 -13.49 -14.53
CA CYS A 292 5.96 -13.80 -14.43
C CYS A 292 6.35 -15.08 -15.16
N LEU A 293 7.58 -15.15 -15.62
CA LEU A 293 8.21 -16.38 -16.06
C LEU A 293 8.44 -17.32 -14.86
N PRO A 294 8.78 -18.61 -15.09
CA PRO A 294 9.20 -19.51 -14.01
C PRO A 294 10.31 -18.89 -13.17
N GLY A 295 10.24 -19.07 -11.83
CA GLY A 295 11.15 -18.42 -10.88
C GLY A 295 10.73 -17.02 -10.47
N ALA A 296 9.45 -16.65 -10.69
CA ALA A 296 8.88 -15.34 -10.35
C ALA A 296 9.61 -14.16 -11.05
N ILE A 297 10.19 -14.40 -12.22
CA ILE A 297 10.86 -13.34 -13.00
C ILE A 297 9.80 -12.50 -13.70
N PRO A 298 9.60 -11.22 -13.34
CA PRO A 298 8.58 -10.37 -13.94
C PRO A 298 8.87 -10.13 -15.42
N ILE A 299 7.83 -10.21 -16.27
CA ILE A 299 7.93 -9.83 -17.68
C ILE A 299 8.07 -8.30 -17.75
N THR A 300 7.23 -7.60 -17.04
CA THR A 300 7.25 -6.15 -16.89
C THR A 300 7.14 -5.77 -15.41
N LEU A 301 7.70 -4.62 -15.06
CA LEU A 301 7.42 -3.93 -13.80
C LEU A 301 7.07 -2.50 -14.16
N ASP A 302 5.94 -2.02 -13.70
CA ASP A 302 5.50 -0.64 -13.92
C ASP A 302 6.09 0.29 -12.86
N ALA A 303 7.42 0.32 -12.79
CA ALA A 303 8.13 1.17 -11.86
C ALA A 303 9.60 1.36 -12.29
N LYS A 304 10.15 2.54 -12.06
CA LYS A 304 11.54 2.90 -12.38
C LYS A 304 12.48 2.58 -11.22
N LEU A 305 12.78 1.30 -11.03
CA LEU A 305 13.64 0.81 -9.95
C LEU A 305 14.43 -0.44 -10.38
N PRO A 306 15.48 -0.83 -9.64
CA PRO A 306 16.14 -2.10 -9.85
C PRO A 306 15.16 -3.27 -9.70
N ARG A 307 15.13 -4.20 -10.64
CA ARG A 307 14.14 -5.31 -10.67
C ARG A 307 14.03 -6.10 -9.37
N ARG A 308 15.15 -6.25 -8.65
CA ARG A 308 15.19 -6.95 -7.35
C ARG A 308 14.38 -6.24 -6.24
N MET A 309 14.07 -4.97 -6.42
CA MET A 309 13.27 -4.17 -5.48
C MET A 309 11.77 -4.17 -5.82
N GLY A 310 11.39 -4.80 -6.90
CA GLY A 310 10.00 -4.87 -7.36
C GLY A 310 9.13 -5.87 -6.62
N SER A 311 9.68 -6.65 -5.69
CA SER A 311 8.92 -7.56 -4.80
C SER A 311 9.79 -8.06 -3.65
N GLY A 312 9.17 -8.32 -2.49
CA GLY A 312 9.82 -8.87 -1.31
C GLY A 312 10.74 -7.88 -0.59
N LEU A 313 11.59 -8.40 0.28
CA LEU A 313 12.55 -7.60 1.05
C LEU A 313 13.74 -7.17 0.19
N TRP A 314 14.16 -5.94 0.39
CA TRP A 314 15.36 -5.36 -0.21
C TRP A 314 16.03 -4.38 0.77
N LYS A 315 17.26 -4.00 0.47
CA LYS A 315 18.00 -3.02 1.26
C LYS A 315 18.60 -1.96 0.35
N TYR A 316 18.57 -0.72 0.81
CA TYR A 316 19.28 0.38 0.18
C TYR A 316 19.91 1.27 1.27
N ARG A 317 21.24 1.33 1.30
CA ARG A 317 22.02 1.89 2.42
C ARG A 317 21.65 1.17 3.73
N ASP A 318 21.27 1.92 4.76
CA ASP A 318 20.85 1.38 6.05
C ASP A 318 19.35 1.07 6.12
N MET A 319 18.54 1.64 5.21
CA MET A 319 17.11 1.42 5.13
C MET A 319 16.77 0.02 4.61
N VAL A 320 15.91 -0.67 5.32
CA VAL A 320 15.24 -1.88 4.82
C VAL A 320 13.97 -1.47 4.07
N GLY A 321 13.70 -2.10 2.94
CA GLY A 321 12.47 -1.89 2.21
C GLY A 321 11.75 -3.20 1.91
N TYR A 322 10.44 -3.12 1.77
CA TYR A 322 9.61 -4.22 1.30
C TYR A 322 8.63 -3.72 0.25
N THR A 323 8.55 -4.46 -0.85
CA THR A 323 7.58 -4.22 -1.90
C THR A 323 6.61 -5.40 -1.99
N SER A 324 5.36 -5.17 -1.63
CA SER A 324 4.30 -6.16 -1.73
C SER A 324 3.93 -6.42 -3.19
N VAL A 325 3.59 -7.67 -3.50
CA VAL A 325 3.01 -8.01 -4.80
C VAL A 325 1.48 -7.81 -4.83
N GLY A 326 0.89 -7.35 -3.72
CA GLY A 326 -0.52 -7.01 -3.61
C GLY A 326 -1.47 -8.21 -3.57
N VAL A 327 -2.70 -7.91 -3.12
CA VAL A 327 -3.81 -8.89 -3.02
C VAL A 327 -4.60 -8.95 -4.33
N GLY A 328 -4.91 -7.81 -4.91
CA GLY A 328 -5.70 -7.67 -6.12
C GLY A 328 -4.94 -8.00 -7.41
N SER A 329 -5.45 -7.50 -8.50
CA SER A 329 -4.83 -7.60 -9.82
C SER A 329 -5.15 -6.34 -10.60
N CYS A 330 -4.18 -5.78 -11.30
CA CYS A 330 -4.34 -4.62 -12.16
C CYS A 330 -4.57 -5.05 -13.61
N ILE A 331 -5.25 -4.25 -14.42
CA ILE A 331 -5.51 -4.39 -15.87
C ILE A 331 -6.35 -5.63 -16.21
N VAL A 332 -5.92 -6.83 -15.81
CA VAL A 332 -6.63 -8.09 -16.03
C VAL A 332 -6.61 -8.94 -14.76
N PRO A 333 -7.73 -9.62 -14.42
CA PRO A 333 -7.79 -10.42 -13.20
C PRO A 333 -7.10 -11.79 -13.39
N VAL A 334 -5.79 -11.79 -13.55
CA VAL A 334 -4.97 -12.99 -13.73
C VAL A 334 -3.64 -12.86 -12.99
N ARG A 335 -3.11 -13.99 -12.49
CA ARG A 335 -1.75 -14.07 -11.92
C ARG A 335 -1.03 -15.33 -12.38
N ILE A 336 0.22 -15.19 -12.83
CA ILE A 336 1.06 -16.30 -13.29
C ILE A 336 2.42 -16.22 -12.58
N ASN A 337 2.79 -17.28 -11.85
CA ASN A 337 4.03 -17.41 -11.08
C ASN A 337 4.30 -16.23 -10.11
N CYS A 338 3.26 -15.48 -9.77
CA CYS A 338 3.27 -14.37 -8.82
C CYS A 338 1.94 -14.39 -8.04
N PRO A 339 1.80 -15.27 -7.05
CA PRO A 339 0.57 -15.38 -6.27
C PRO A 339 0.33 -14.10 -5.47
N PRO A 340 -0.95 -13.70 -5.25
CA PRO A 340 -1.27 -12.57 -4.41
C PRO A 340 -0.89 -12.85 -2.96
N GLU A 341 -0.61 -11.79 -2.19
CA GLU A 341 -0.15 -11.92 -0.81
C GLU A 341 -0.67 -10.83 0.10
N ILE A 342 -0.66 -11.14 1.40
CA ILE A 342 -0.61 -10.22 2.53
C ILE A 342 0.66 -10.52 3.34
N ALA A 343 1.29 -9.50 3.90
CA ALA A 343 2.56 -9.66 4.58
C ALA A 343 2.46 -9.31 6.08
N LEU A 344 3.03 -10.15 6.93
CA LEU A 344 3.23 -9.92 8.35
C LEU A 344 4.72 -9.63 8.59
N HIS A 345 5.03 -8.40 8.95
CA HIS A 345 6.38 -7.95 9.24
C HIS A 345 6.60 -7.98 10.75
N HIS A 346 7.37 -8.96 11.21
CA HIS A 346 7.78 -9.08 12.61
C HIS A 346 9.05 -8.27 12.83
N LEU A 347 8.94 -7.11 13.46
CA LEU A 347 10.09 -6.26 13.74
C LEU A 347 10.91 -6.86 14.88
N ARG A 348 12.23 -6.94 14.72
CA ARG A 348 13.16 -7.53 15.67
C ARG A 348 14.28 -6.56 15.99
N CYS A 349 14.55 -6.39 17.29
CA CYS A 349 15.77 -5.73 17.73
C CYS A 349 16.99 -6.63 17.45
N GLY A 350 18.09 -6.04 17.08
CA GLY A 350 19.35 -6.78 16.96
C GLY A 350 20.36 -6.10 16.06
N ALA A 351 21.63 -6.48 16.20
CA ALA A 351 22.67 -6.07 15.26
C ALA A 351 22.36 -6.67 13.88
N ALA A 352 22.35 -5.85 12.83
CA ALA A 352 22.33 -6.36 11.47
C ALA A 352 23.46 -7.38 11.33
N ASN A 353 23.14 -8.58 10.85
CA ASN A 353 24.13 -9.62 10.67
C ASN A 353 25.12 -9.12 9.59
N THR A 354 26.31 -8.66 10.00
CA THR A 354 27.34 -8.09 9.11
C THR A 354 27.96 -9.13 8.17
N GLY A 355 27.38 -10.34 8.11
CA GLY A 355 27.85 -11.48 7.33
C GLY A 355 27.53 -11.44 5.83
N ASP A 356 26.56 -10.67 5.37
CA ASP A 356 26.25 -10.51 3.94
C ASP A 356 26.58 -9.09 3.46
N ARG A 357 27.86 -8.77 3.41
CA ARG A 357 28.35 -7.71 2.55
C ARG A 357 28.32 -8.21 1.10
N ALA A 358 27.15 -8.18 0.48
CA ALA A 358 27.09 -8.02 -0.96
C ALA A 358 27.30 -6.52 -1.24
N ASP A 359 28.57 -6.13 -1.19
CA ASP A 359 29.06 -4.86 -1.70
C ASP A 359 28.94 -4.91 -3.22
N GLU A 360 27.83 -4.39 -3.74
CA GLU A 360 27.71 -3.98 -5.13
C GLU A 360 26.96 -2.66 -5.18
N THR A 361 27.71 -1.61 -4.96
CA THR A 361 27.37 -0.29 -5.49
C THR A 361 27.17 -0.47 -7.00
N PRO A 362 26.01 -0.15 -7.57
CA PRO A 362 25.84 -0.19 -9.02
C PRO A 362 26.76 0.88 -9.62
N GLN A 363 27.81 0.47 -10.33
CA GLN A 363 28.53 1.37 -11.22
C GLN A 363 27.51 1.86 -12.27
N GLU A 364 27.24 3.15 -12.29
CA GLU A 364 26.56 3.77 -13.41
C GLU A 364 27.37 3.47 -14.70
N PRO A 365 26.70 3.08 -15.80
CA PRO A 365 27.40 2.94 -17.06
C PRO A 365 27.92 4.34 -17.46
N GLU A 366 29.23 4.44 -17.57
CA GLU A 366 29.96 5.60 -18.05
C GLU A 366 29.36 6.05 -19.39
N LYS A 367 28.78 7.24 -19.42
CA LYS A 367 28.30 7.84 -20.67
C LYS A 367 29.51 8.08 -21.55
N SER A 368 29.67 7.27 -22.58
CA SER A 368 30.62 7.50 -23.66
C SER A 368 30.45 8.93 -24.22
N PRO A 369 31.52 9.71 -24.37
CA PRO A 369 31.44 11.06 -24.91
C PRO A 369 30.99 10.99 -26.36
N ARG A 370 29.87 11.66 -26.68
CA ARG A 370 29.46 11.89 -28.05
C ARG A 370 30.52 12.80 -28.70
N HIS A 371 31.26 12.27 -29.62
CA HIS A 371 32.05 13.08 -30.54
C HIS A 371 31.12 13.97 -31.38
N GLN A 372 31.55 15.21 -31.54
CA GLN A 372 30.97 16.30 -32.31
C GLN A 372 30.69 15.94 -33.78
#